data_09534b44c6acd9d2206e8542a4076ced
#
_entry.id   09534b44c6acd9d2206e8542a4076ced
#
_cell.length_a   1.000
_cell.length_b   1.000
_cell.length_c   1.000
_cell.angle_alpha   90.00
_cell.angle_beta   90.00
_cell.angle_gamma   90.00
#
_symmetry.space_group_name_H-M   'P 1'
#
loop_
_entity.id
_entity.type
_entity.pdbx_description
1 polymer ?
#
loop_
_entity_poly.entity_id
_entity_poly.type
_entity_poly.pdbx_seq_one_letter_code
_entity_poly.pdbx_strand_id
1 'polypeptide(L)'
;MLTQIDVLLVAMAMRAPTTRTADGKPLYPLTLFLATHEHLALGFEDEDTAVRTLEALRSAASIGAPAKLRRPNTDHVEQTYAFRGVLPRDGWRVYNVSSEFRRQGIPTRTRAWRFSQVNTNYEVCQYAGRVLSQLIPTYPATLVVPAHISDTTLSYAARFRSKGRIPVLTYLHSNLATITRSSQPLVGLKQNRSVQDEKLVKSIFSSHRTTDSEFAYGAARTNLIIDARPTTNAMANYAKGAGTEPMENYKGCKKVFLGIDNIHVMRDSLSRVTAALRVVDARPSFDDASSVAIDQLALQRSQWLKHMSGVLDGTRLIVRNIHVHASHVLVHCSDGWDRTAQLTSLAALCLDPYYRTVHGFCVLIEKDWISFGHQFRERTGIVGLGGLRFNMAAPRESTDEEEDAG
;
A
#
# COMPACT_ATOMS: atom_id res chain seq x y z
N MET A 1 -4.02 4.37 31.43
CA MET A 1 -4.55 4.19 30.08
C MET A 1 -4.18 2.78 29.64
N LEU A 2 -5.13 1.85 29.58
CA LEU A 2 -4.84 0.48 29.12
C LEU A 2 -4.64 0.49 27.62
N THR A 3 -3.43 0.31 27.15
CA THR A 3 -3.14 0.14 25.72
C THR A 3 -3.37 -1.32 25.38
N GLN A 4 -4.36 -1.60 24.56
CA GLN A 4 -4.61 -2.95 24.05
C GLN A 4 -3.64 -3.22 22.90
N ILE A 5 -2.78 -4.24 23.07
CA ILE A 5 -1.81 -4.67 22.05
C ILE A 5 -2.30 -5.98 21.48
N ASP A 6 -2.38 -6.04 20.15
CA ASP A 6 -2.67 -7.30 19.46
C ASP A 6 -1.46 -8.24 19.60
N VAL A 7 -1.69 -9.42 20.14
CA VAL A 7 -0.64 -10.45 20.34
C VAL A 7 0.04 -10.84 19.03
N LEU A 8 -0.64 -10.72 17.89
CA LEU A 8 -0.07 -10.98 16.56
C LEU A 8 1.00 -9.96 16.16
N LEU A 9 1.07 -8.81 16.85
CA LEU A 9 2.13 -7.82 16.64
C LEU A 9 3.42 -8.15 17.37
N VAL A 10 3.41 -9.11 18.31
CA VAL A 10 4.59 -9.48 19.06
C VAL A 10 5.52 -10.32 18.17
N ALA A 11 6.57 -9.72 17.67
CA ALA A 11 7.60 -10.39 16.88
C ALA A 11 8.52 -11.27 17.73
N MET A 12 8.82 -10.82 18.95
CA MET A 12 9.68 -11.54 19.89
C MET A 12 9.33 -11.12 21.32
N ALA A 13 9.40 -12.06 22.26
CA ALA A 13 9.28 -11.82 23.69
C ALA A 13 10.50 -12.40 24.42
N MET A 14 11.10 -11.63 25.30
CA MET A 14 12.30 -12.01 26.05
C MET A 14 12.15 -11.65 27.54
N ARG A 15 12.76 -12.45 28.42
CA ARG A 15 12.96 -12.04 29.81
C ARG A 15 14.08 -11.02 29.85
N ALA A 16 13.88 -9.95 30.61
CA ALA A 16 14.93 -9.03 30.98
C ALA A 16 15.46 -9.38 32.38
N PRO A 17 16.64 -8.89 32.78
CA PRO A 17 17.17 -9.10 34.12
C PRO A 17 16.19 -8.64 35.20
N THR A 18 16.06 -9.44 36.27
CA THR A 18 15.21 -9.11 37.42
C THR A 18 15.67 -7.77 38.03
N THR A 19 14.70 -6.86 38.19
CA THR A 19 14.93 -5.55 38.81
C THR A 19 14.19 -5.48 40.15
N ARG A 20 14.31 -4.36 40.85
CA ARG A 20 13.54 -4.11 42.06
C ARG A 20 12.73 -2.84 41.92
N THR A 21 11.52 -2.86 42.47
CA THR A 21 10.68 -1.66 42.59
C THR A 21 11.31 -0.69 43.63
N ALA A 22 10.79 0.53 43.68
CA ALA A 22 11.21 1.53 44.69
C ALA A 22 11.02 1.02 46.12
N ASP A 23 10.08 0.11 46.35
CA ASP A 23 9.79 -0.52 47.64
C ASP A 23 10.61 -1.79 47.89
N GLY A 24 11.63 -2.05 47.08
CA GLY A 24 12.58 -3.18 47.25
C GLY A 24 12.04 -4.55 46.83
N LYS A 25 10.82 -4.67 46.33
CA LYS A 25 10.22 -5.93 45.85
C LYS A 25 10.83 -6.36 44.51
N PRO A 26 11.01 -7.68 44.28
CA PRO A 26 11.51 -8.16 43.00
C PRO A 26 10.50 -7.86 41.90
N LEU A 27 10.97 -7.46 40.73
CA LEU A 27 10.18 -7.26 39.52
C LEU A 27 10.79 -8.11 38.41
N TYR A 28 9.94 -8.89 37.76
CA TYR A 28 10.30 -9.82 36.67
C TYR A 28 9.87 -9.23 35.33
N PRO A 29 10.73 -8.46 34.63
CA PRO A 29 10.33 -7.78 33.42
C PRO A 29 10.39 -8.69 32.20
N LEU A 30 9.42 -8.51 31.31
CA LEU A 30 9.43 -9.03 29.95
C LEU A 30 9.57 -7.88 28.96
N THR A 31 10.46 -8.02 28.00
CA THR A 31 10.55 -7.10 26.87
C THR A 31 9.88 -7.73 25.66
N LEU A 32 8.89 -7.05 25.11
CA LEU A 32 8.20 -7.41 23.89
C LEU A 32 8.74 -6.55 22.75
N PHE A 33 9.18 -7.19 21.69
CA PHE A 33 9.56 -6.52 20.45
C PHE A 33 8.38 -6.69 19.47
N LEU A 34 7.80 -5.57 19.10
CA LEU A 34 6.65 -5.57 18.19
C LEU A 34 7.12 -5.58 16.75
N ALA A 35 6.31 -6.16 15.87
CA ALA A 35 6.53 -6.12 14.42
C ALA A 35 6.53 -4.69 13.86
N THR A 36 6.02 -3.72 14.62
CA THR A 36 6.08 -2.28 14.36
C THR A 36 7.43 -1.64 14.71
N HIS A 37 8.43 -2.44 15.13
CA HIS A 37 9.74 -1.98 15.63
C HIS A 37 9.70 -1.22 16.96
N GLU A 38 8.58 -1.17 17.63
CA GLU A 38 8.45 -0.70 18.99
C GLU A 38 8.84 -1.81 19.98
N HIS A 39 9.27 -1.43 21.16
CA HIS A 39 9.45 -2.38 22.25
C HIS A 39 8.65 -1.92 23.46
N LEU A 40 8.10 -2.88 24.18
CA LEU A 40 7.31 -2.66 25.37
C LEU A 40 7.90 -3.46 26.51
N ALA A 41 8.11 -2.84 27.67
CA ALA A 41 8.50 -3.52 28.88
C ALA A 41 7.27 -3.76 29.77
N LEU A 42 7.03 -5.01 30.15
CA LEU A 42 6.00 -5.43 31.10
C LEU A 42 6.69 -5.87 32.38
N GLY A 43 6.30 -5.33 33.53
CA GLY A 43 6.82 -5.74 34.84
C GLY A 43 5.82 -6.65 35.56
N PHE A 44 6.28 -7.77 36.09
CA PHE A 44 5.48 -8.71 36.86
C PHE A 44 6.05 -8.82 38.28
N GLU A 45 5.21 -8.86 39.30
CA GLU A 45 5.58 -9.04 40.68
C GLU A 45 5.83 -10.52 41.03
N ASP A 46 5.37 -11.43 40.22
CA ASP A 46 5.45 -12.88 40.38
C ASP A 46 6.15 -13.51 39.16
N GLU A 47 7.16 -14.36 39.45
CA GLU A 47 7.94 -15.03 38.41
C GLU A 47 7.13 -16.02 37.59
N ASP A 48 6.24 -16.79 38.23
CA ASP A 48 5.39 -17.77 37.53
C ASP A 48 4.45 -17.11 36.55
N THR A 49 3.92 -15.94 36.91
CA THR A 49 3.05 -15.16 36.02
C THR A 49 3.85 -14.61 34.82
N ALA A 50 5.08 -14.14 35.05
CA ALA A 50 5.96 -13.69 33.96
C ALA A 50 6.29 -14.86 33.01
N VAL A 51 6.62 -16.04 33.54
CA VAL A 51 6.93 -17.24 32.74
C VAL A 51 5.73 -17.67 31.93
N ARG A 52 4.55 -17.84 32.56
CA ARG A 52 3.30 -18.23 31.86
C ARG A 52 2.91 -17.22 30.78
N THR A 53 3.08 -15.93 31.05
CA THR A 53 2.82 -14.88 30.06
C THR A 53 3.79 -14.97 28.88
N LEU A 54 5.08 -15.22 29.15
CA LEU A 54 6.09 -15.40 28.10
C LEU A 54 5.80 -16.61 27.22
N GLU A 55 5.41 -17.73 27.83
CA GLU A 55 5.04 -18.95 27.10
C GLU A 55 3.79 -18.76 26.26
N ALA A 56 2.76 -18.12 26.82
CA ALA A 56 1.54 -17.78 26.09
C ALA A 56 1.82 -16.86 24.90
N LEU A 57 2.63 -15.83 25.09
CA LEU A 57 3.04 -14.92 24.02
C LEU A 57 3.87 -15.62 22.93
N ARG A 58 4.81 -16.49 23.32
CA ARG A 58 5.59 -17.29 22.36
C ARG A 58 4.74 -18.29 21.61
N SER A 59 3.79 -18.91 22.28
CA SER A 59 2.83 -19.82 21.64
C SER A 59 1.94 -19.07 20.63
N ALA A 60 1.43 -17.92 21.01
CA ALA A 60 0.59 -17.09 20.15
C ALA A 60 1.38 -16.45 18.99
N ALA A 61 2.60 -15.95 19.25
CA ALA A 61 3.47 -15.38 18.21
C ALA A 61 4.00 -16.44 17.24
N SER A 62 4.20 -17.68 17.68
CA SER A 62 4.65 -18.78 16.81
C SER A 62 3.60 -19.28 15.81
N ILE A 63 2.36 -18.83 15.92
CA ILE A 63 1.29 -19.12 14.94
C ILE A 63 1.60 -18.48 13.58
N GLY A 64 2.45 -17.45 13.53
CA GLY A 64 2.93 -16.82 12.29
C GLY A 64 4.18 -17.47 11.66
N ALA A 65 4.78 -18.48 12.26
CA ALA A 65 5.95 -19.16 11.70
C ALA A 65 5.53 -20.10 10.54
N PRO A 66 6.34 -20.21 9.47
CA PRO A 66 5.97 -20.99 8.30
C PRO A 66 5.66 -22.44 8.66
N ALA A 67 4.58 -22.93 8.08
CA ALA A 67 3.84 -24.17 8.36
C ALA A 67 4.62 -25.51 8.34
N LYS A 68 5.94 -25.53 8.43
CA LYS A 68 6.75 -26.77 8.42
C LYS A 68 6.87 -27.47 9.79
N LEU A 69 6.36 -26.91 10.88
CA LEU A 69 6.62 -27.43 12.23
C LEU A 69 5.42 -27.75 13.11
N ARG A 70 4.18 -27.56 12.65
CA ARG A 70 3.03 -28.00 13.44
C ARG A 70 1.90 -28.54 12.55
N ARG A 71 1.41 -29.76 12.88
CA ARG A 71 0.08 -30.17 12.47
C ARG A 71 -0.91 -29.20 13.14
N PRO A 72 -1.81 -28.52 12.39
CA PRO A 72 -2.76 -27.62 12.98
C PRO A 72 -3.68 -28.42 13.89
N ASN A 73 -3.69 -28.10 15.19
CA ASN A 73 -4.80 -28.44 16.04
C ASN A 73 -5.97 -27.56 15.57
N THR A 74 -6.99 -28.15 14.99
CA THR A 74 -8.10 -27.45 14.31
C THR A 74 -8.81 -26.44 15.23
N ASP A 75 -8.74 -26.62 16.54
CA ASP A 75 -9.39 -25.76 17.54
C ASP A 75 -8.73 -24.37 17.66
N HIS A 76 -7.41 -24.24 17.39
CA HIS A 76 -6.71 -22.95 17.42
C HIS A 76 -6.87 -22.15 16.12
N VAL A 77 -7.11 -22.82 14.99
CA VAL A 77 -7.42 -22.14 13.72
C VAL A 77 -8.77 -21.44 13.81
N GLU A 78 -9.74 -22.04 14.52
CA GLU A 78 -11.04 -21.39 14.74
C GLU A 78 -10.93 -20.14 15.63
N GLN A 79 -10.06 -20.10 16.63
CA GLN A 79 -9.87 -18.93 17.48
C GLN A 79 -9.18 -17.77 16.75
N THR A 80 -8.23 -18.06 15.85
CA THR A 80 -7.58 -17.02 15.03
C THR A 80 -8.54 -16.43 13.99
N TYR A 81 -9.55 -17.20 13.56
CA TYR A 81 -10.63 -16.75 12.68
C TYR A 81 -11.90 -16.31 13.43
N ALA A 82 -11.88 -16.25 14.75
CA ALA A 82 -13.04 -15.87 15.57
C ALA A 82 -13.49 -14.41 15.41
N PHE A 83 -12.76 -13.57 14.67
CA PHE A 83 -13.32 -12.38 14.04
C PHE A 83 -14.18 -12.74 12.82
N ARG A 84 -15.05 -13.74 12.96
CA ARG A 84 -16.21 -13.91 12.10
C ARG A 84 -17.26 -12.83 12.42
N GLY A 85 -16.91 -11.59 12.22
CA GLY A 85 -17.90 -10.60 11.87
C GLY A 85 -18.61 -11.16 10.65
N VAL A 86 -19.92 -11.29 10.71
CA VAL A 86 -20.72 -11.74 9.56
C VAL A 86 -20.39 -10.79 8.41
N LEU A 87 -19.56 -11.24 7.47
CA LEU A 87 -19.28 -10.47 6.25
C LEU A 87 -20.64 -10.20 5.59
N PRO A 88 -20.93 -8.97 5.18
CA PRO A 88 -22.15 -8.67 4.47
C PRO A 88 -22.29 -9.64 3.30
N ARG A 89 -23.49 -10.17 3.07
CA ARG A 89 -23.77 -11.05 1.91
C ARG A 89 -23.46 -10.37 0.58
N ASP A 90 -23.49 -9.03 0.59
CA ASP A 90 -23.11 -8.17 -0.51
C ASP A 90 -21.72 -7.57 -0.22
N GLY A 91 -20.69 -8.13 -0.84
CA GLY A 91 -19.30 -7.70 -0.69
C GLY A 91 -19.05 -6.23 -1.05
N TRP A 92 -19.92 -5.62 -1.86
CA TRP A 92 -19.84 -4.21 -2.25
C TRP A 92 -20.22 -3.23 -1.15
N ARG A 93 -20.75 -3.71 -0.01
CA ARG A 93 -21.13 -2.90 1.15
C ARG A 93 -20.16 -2.98 2.31
N VAL A 94 -19.02 -3.61 2.13
CA VAL A 94 -18.01 -3.76 3.18
C VAL A 94 -17.33 -2.42 3.47
N TYR A 95 -17.05 -1.62 2.45
CA TYR A 95 -16.37 -0.35 2.55
C TYR A 95 -17.34 0.85 2.53
N ASN A 96 -17.21 1.70 3.54
CA ASN A 96 -17.85 3.01 3.59
C ASN A 96 -16.79 4.06 3.92
N VAL A 97 -16.62 5.05 3.04
CA VAL A 97 -15.59 6.10 3.17
C VAL A 97 -15.66 6.81 4.52
N SER A 98 -16.87 7.24 4.93
CA SER A 98 -17.05 7.99 6.17
C SER A 98 -16.73 7.14 7.40
N SER A 99 -17.18 5.90 7.43
CA SER A 99 -16.92 4.97 8.53
C SER A 99 -15.44 4.66 8.66
N GLU A 100 -14.77 4.40 7.54
CA GLU A 100 -13.36 4.05 7.52
C GLU A 100 -12.46 5.22 7.99
N PHE A 101 -12.68 6.42 7.47
CA PHE A 101 -11.86 7.56 7.90
C PHE A 101 -12.23 8.09 9.29
N ARG A 102 -13.46 7.87 9.76
CA ARG A 102 -13.80 8.10 11.18
C ARG A 102 -13.08 7.13 12.09
N ARG A 103 -12.98 5.84 11.72
CA ARG A 103 -12.17 4.85 12.43
C ARG A 103 -10.71 5.31 12.55
N GLN A 104 -10.15 5.88 11.49
CA GLN A 104 -8.79 6.43 11.47
C GLN A 104 -8.67 7.75 12.26
N GLY A 105 -9.77 8.37 12.69
CA GLY A 105 -9.77 9.54 13.56
C GLY A 105 -10.16 10.87 12.91
N ILE A 106 -10.84 10.87 11.78
CA ILE A 106 -11.39 12.08 11.16
C ILE A 106 -12.89 12.19 11.47
N PRO A 107 -13.38 13.27 12.08
CA PRO A 107 -12.68 14.47 12.56
C PRO A 107 -12.26 14.41 14.04
N THR A 108 -12.37 13.24 14.71
CA THR A 108 -12.24 13.12 16.18
C THR A 108 -10.83 13.42 16.70
N ARG A 109 -9.80 12.94 16.00
CA ARG A 109 -8.37 13.12 16.35
C ARG A 109 -7.73 14.30 15.63
N THR A 110 -8.23 14.62 14.44
CA THR A 110 -7.74 15.76 13.66
C THR A 110 -8.85 16.41 12.86
N ARG A 111 -8.84 17.74 12.83
CA ARG A 111 -9.72 18.57 11.98
C ARG A 111 -8.98 19.10 10.74
N ALA A 112 -7.76 18.65 10.51
CA ALA A 112 -6.97 19.05 9.33
C ALA A 112 -7.53 18.50 8.02
N TRP A 113 -8.43 17.51 8.09
CA TRP A 113 -9.01 16.81 6.96
C TRP A 113 -10.54 16.94 6.97
N ARG A 114 -11.14 16.96 5.79
CA ARG A 114 -12.59 16.99 5.59
C ARG A 114 -13.02 16.03 4.51
N PHE A 115 -14.28 15.64 4.56
CA PHE A 115 -14.95 14.93 3.46
C PHE A 115 -15.40 15.95 2.41
N SER A 116 -15.09 15.71 1.15
CA SER A 116 -15.50 16.53 0.01
C SER A 116 -16.37 15.72 -0.93
N GLN A 117 -17.46 16.34 -1.39
CA GLN A 117 -18.39 15.81 -2.38
C GLN A 117 -18.10 16.37 -3.79
N VAL A 118 -16.94 17.01 -4.01
CA VAL A 118 -16.60 17.61 -5.30
C VAL A 118 -16.67 16.63 -6.46
N ASN A 119 -16.39 15.36 -6.20
CA ASN A 119 -16.45 14.31 -7.22
C ASN A 119 -17.87 13.81 -7.51
N THR A 120 -18.82 14.02 -6.59
CA THR A 120 -20.24 13.69 -6.81
C THR A 120 -20.99 14.83 -7.50
N ASN A 121 -20.65 16.08 -7.15
CA ASN A 121 -21.41 17.26 -7.50
C ASN A 121 -20.82 18.02 -8.70
N TYR A 122 -19.96 17.38 -9.47
CA TYR A 122 -19.34 18.02 -10.63
C TYR A 122 -20.31 18.02 -11.82
N GLU A 123 -20.75 19.23 -12.21
CA GLU A 123 -21.57 19.45 -13.41
C GLU A 123 -20.70 19.91 -14.58
N VAL A 124 -20.77 19.21 -15.70
CA VAL A 124 -20.21 19.69 -16.96
C VAL A 124 -21.33 20.30 -17.78
N CYS A 125 -21.28 21.63 -17.96
CA CYS A 125 -22.13 22.31 -18.94
C CYS A 125 -21.61 22.02 -20.35
N GLN A 126 -22.15 21.04 -21.03
CA GLN A 126 -22.03 20.94 -22.49
C GLN A 126 -23.23 21.61 -23.12
N TYR A 127 -23.03 22.24 -24.29
CA TYR A 127 -24.08 22.91 -25.06
C TYR A 127 -25.30 22.03 -25.16
N ALA A 128 -26.45 22.52 -24.63
CA ALA A 128 -27.79 21.95 -24.70
C ALA A 128 -28.16 20.77 -23.75
N GLY A 129 -27.28 20.29 -22.87
CA GLY A 129 -27.67 19.27 -21.88
C GLY A 129 -26.77 19.29 -20.64
N ARG A 130 -27.34 19.38 -19.44
CA ARG A 130 -26.60 19.16 -18.20
C ARG A 130 -26.28 17.68 -18.12
N VAL A 131 -25.02 17.31 -18.28
CA VAL A 131 -24.54 15.95 -18.01
C VAL A 131 -23.86 16.00 -16.64
N LEU A 132 -24.45 15.35 -15.66
CA LEU A 132 -23.79 15.07 -14.39
C LEU A 132 -22.64 14.11 -14.67
N SER A 133 -21.40 14.59 -14.59
CA SER A 133 -20.21 13.77 -14.68
C SER A 133 -19.38 13.91 -13.40
N GLN A 134 -18.67 12.86 -13.05
CA GLN A 134 -17.70 12.95 -11.97
C GLN A 134 -16.49 13.76 -12.44
N LEU A 135 -15.93 14.62 -11.56
CA LEU A 135 -14.69 15.35 -11.81
C LEU A 135 -13.55 14.37 -12.08
N ILE A 136 -13.51 13.26 -11.35
CA ILE A 136 -12.53 12.18 -11.43
C ILE A 136 -13.28 10.85 -11.49
N PRO A 137 -13.64 10.35 -12.67
CA PRO A 137 -14.50 9.15 -12.82
C PRO A 137 -13.92 7.87 -12.19
N THR A 138 -12.63 7.83 -11.95
CA THR A 138 -11.89 6.68 -11.39
C THR A 138 -11.55 6.84 -9.90
N TYR A 139 -12.13 7.83 -9.22
CA TYR A 139 -12.03 8.04 -7.78
C TYR A 139 -13.37 7.80 -7.09
N PRO A 140 -13.38 7.54 -5.77
CA PRO A 140 -14.63 7.45 -5.02
C PRO A 140 -15.42 8.77 -5.08
N ALA A 141 -16.74 8.69 -4.95
CA ALA A 141 -17.62 9.85 -4.95
C ALA A 141 -17.26 10.85 -3.84
N THR A 142 -16.96 10.35 -2.65
CA THR A 142 -16.52 11.16 -1.51
C THR A 142 -14.99 11.06 -1.39
N LEU A 143 -14.33 12.22 -1.36
CA LEU A 143 -12.88 12.34 -1.21
C LEU A 143 -12.54 12.85 0.18
N VAL A 144 -11.37 12.44 0.70
CA VAL A 144 -10.83 13.01 1.94
C VAL A 144 -9.64 13.89 1.60
N VAL A 145 -9.77 15.18 1.89
CA VAL A 145 -8.85 16.24 1.45
C VAL A 145 -8.53 17.19 2.61
N PRO A 146 -7.45 17.98 2.53
CA PRO A 146 -7.16 18.97 3.58
C PRO A 146 -8.31 19.96 3.77
N ALA A 147 -8.67 20.25 5.03
CA ALA A 147 -9.82 21.08 5.37
C ALA A 147 -9.76 22.50 4.79
N HIS A 148 -8.55 23.07 4.66
CA HIS A 148 -8.34 24.42 4.14
C HIS A 148 -8.36 24.53 2.61
N ILE A 149 -8.51 23.42 1.91
CA ILE A 149 -8.57 23.41 0.44
C ILE A 149 -10.04 23.41 0.01
N SER A 150 -10.44 24.39 -0.78
CA SER A 150 -11.79 24.49 -1.33
C SER A 150 -12.00 23.52 -2.49
N ASP A 151 -13.25 23.15 -2.75
CA ASP A 151 -13.61 22.28 -3.90
C ASP A 151 -13.25 22.91 -5.24
N THR A 152 -13.33 24.24 -5.34
CA THR A 152 -12.85 24.99 -6.52
C THR A 152 -11.34 24.77 -6.74
N THR A 153 -10.54 24.83 -5.67
CA THR A 153 -9.10 24.57 -5.77
C THR A 153 -8.82 23.13 -6.24
N LEU A 154 -9.60 22.14 -5.74
CA LEU A 154 -9.49 20.74 -6.18
C LEU A 154 -9.81 20.59 -7.66
N SER A 155 -10.86 21.24 -8.14
CA SER A 155 -11.26 21.20 -9.57
C SER A 155 -10.18 21.78 -10.49
N TYR A 156 -9.50 22.85 -10.08
CA TYR A 156 -8.37 23.38 -10.84
C TYR A 156 -7.13 22.48 -10.75
N ALA A 157 -6.82 21.93 -9.57
CA ALA A 157 -5.71 20.98 -9.42
C ALA A 157 -5.90 19.72 -10.28
N ALA A 158 -7.14 19.27 -10.46
CA ALA A 158 -7.46 18.10 -11.29
C ALA A 158 -6.99 18.26 -12.75
N ARG A 159 -6.98 19.47 -13.28
CA ARG A 159 -6.51 19.76 -14.64
C ARG A 159 -5.00 19.53 -14.82
N PHE A 160 -4.26 19.48 -13.73
CA PHE A 160 -2.81 19.30 -13.72
C PHE A 160 -2.34 17.87 -13.45
N ARG A 161 -3.28 16.97 -13.10
CA ARG A 161 -2.97 15.55 -12.84
C ARG A 161 -3.54 14.67 -13.94
N SER A 162 -2.79 13.65 -14.35
CA SER A 162 -3.26 12.67 -15.34
C SER A 162 -4.62 12.13 -14.93
N LYS A 163 -5.58 12.13 -15.86
CA LYS A 163 -6.98 11.70 -15.63
C LYS A 163 -7.67 12.42 -14.45
N GLY A 164 -7.23 13.62 -14.12
CA GLY A 164 -7.78 14.41 -13.02
C GLY A 164 -7.44 13.91 -11.62
N ARG A 165 -6.64 12.87 -11.47
CA ARG A 165 -6.43 12.14 -10.22
C ARG A 165 -5.53 12.89 -9.25
N ILE A 166 -6.13 13.86 -8.54
CA ILE A 166 -5.47 14.75 -7.56
C ILE A 166 -4.94 13.99 -6.34
N PRO A 167 -3.99 14.59 -5.57
CA PRO A 167 -3.61 14.09 -4.26
C PRO A 167 -4.76 14.04 -3.27
N VAL A 168 -5.09 12.84 -2.76
CA VAL A 168 -6.13 12.61 -1.74
C VAL A 168 -5.62 11.65 -0.68
N LEU A 169 -6.21 11.73 0.52
CA LEU A 169 -5.87 10.86 1.63
C LEU A 169 -6.32 9.41 1.35
N THR A 170 -5.43 8.45 1.61
CA THR A 170 -5.77 7.03 1.63
C THR A 170 -5.56 6.39 3.00
N TYR A 171 -4.66 6.92 3.83
CA TYR A 171 -4.44 6.42 5.19
C TYR A 171 -3.95 7.53 6.14
N LEU A 172 -4.53 7.56 7.34
CA LEU A 172 -4.12 8.43 8.45
C LEU A 172 -3.61 7.56 9.61
N HIS A 173 -2.32 7.68 9.91
CA HIS A 173 -1.69 6.90 10.97
C HIS A 173 -1.98 7.44 12.38
N SER A 174 -1.67 6.64 13.40
CA SER A 174 -1.89 7.00 14.80
C SER A 174 -1.14 8.26 15.24
N ASN A 175 0.02 8.54 14.67
CA ASN A 175 0.82 9.76 14.90
C ASN A 175 0.43 10.93 13.99
N LEU A 176 -0.70 10.84 13.27
CA LEU A 176 -1.24 11.80 12.32
C LEU A 176 -0.44 11.97 11.02
N ALA A 177 0.64 11.23 10.81
CA ALA A 177 1.27 11.13 9.50
C ALA A 177 0.33 10.46 8.50
N THR A 178 0.46 10.79 7.22
CA THR A 178 -0.52 10.40 6.20
C THR A 178 0.10 9.79 4.98
N ILE A 179 -0.55 8.78 4.42
CA ILE A 179 -0.32 8.33 3.06
C ILE A 179 -1.40 8.98 2.18
N THR A 180 -0.97 9.73 1.19
CA THR A 180 -1.81 10.28 0.12
C THR A 180 -1.43 9.65 -1.21
N ARG A 181 -2.35 9.65 -2.15
CA ARG A 181 -2.13 9.07 -3.48
C ARG A 181 -2.64 9.98 -4.59
N SER A 182 -1.97 9.92 -5.75
CA SER A 182 -2.37 10.66 -6.96
C SER A 182 -1.90 9.94 -8.23
N SER A 183 -2.12 10.58 -9.38
CA SER A 183 -1.40 10.31 -10.61
C SER A 183 -0.23 11.30 -10.81
N GLN A 184 0.53 11.10 -11.90
CA GLN A 184 1.61 12.01 -12.30
C GLN A 184 1.09 13.41 -12.66
N PRO A 185 1.89 14.48 -12.45
CA PRO A 185 1.57 15.81 -12.90
C PRO A 185 1.77 15.96 -14.42
N LEU A 186 1.05 16.92 -15.03
CA LEU A 186 1.10 17.22 -16.45
C LEU A 186 2.06 18.39 -16.73
N VAL A 187 3.31 18.21 -16.37
CA VAL A 187 4.38 19.20 -16.51
C VAL A 187 4.74 19.40 -18.00
N GLY A 188 4.97 18.30 -18.72
CA GLY A 188 5.36 18.29 -20.12
C GLY A 188 6.67 19.03 -20.41
N LEU A 189 7.05 19.06 -21.67
CA LEU A 189 8.27 19.75 -22.12
C LEU A 189 8.22 21.27 -21.86
N LYS A 190 7.02 21.85 -21.80
CA LYS A 190 6.80 23.28 -21.52
C LYS A 190 6.96 23.65 -20.06
N GLN A 191 7.27 22.69 -19.17
CA GLN A 191 7.41 22.89 -17.74
C GLN A 191 6.16 23.54 -17.12
N ASN A 192 4.96 23.06 -17.51
CA ASN A 192 3.71 23.58 -16.98
C ASN A 192 3.66 23.46 -15.46
N ARG A 193 2.97 24.40 -14.83
CA ARG A 193 2.87 24.55 -13.39
C ARG A 193 1.41 24.72 -12.95
N SER A 194 1.07 24.27 -11.75
CA SER A 194 -0.23 24.51 -11.13
C SER A 194 -0.08 24.94 -9.67
N VAL A 195 -0.35 26.20 -9.42
CA VAL A 195 -0.34 26.78 -8.06
C VAL A 195 -1.34 26.06 -7.16
N GLN A 196 -2.46 25.60 -7.72
CA GLN A 196 -3.49 24.88 -6.97
C GLN A 196 -3.03 23.49 -6.52
N ASP A 197 -2.32 22.78 -7.37
CA ASP A 197 -1.71 21.49 -7.03
C ASP A 197 -0.61 21.65 -5.98
N GLU A 198 0.27 22.62 -6.14
CA GLU A 198 1.31 22.95 -5.17
C GLU A 198 0.72 23.33 -3.80
N LYS A 199 -0.36 24.14 -3.80
CA LYS A 199 -1.09 24.52 -2.58
C LYS A 199 -1.71 23.29 -1.91
N LEU A 200 -2.29 22.36 -2.69
CA LEU A 200 -2.86 21.11 -2.20
C LEU A 200 -1.78 20.24 -1.54
N VAL A 201 -0.67 19.98 -2.22
CA VAL A 201 0.44 19.17 -1.68
C VAL A 201 1.06 19.83 -0.44
N LYS A 202 1.26 21.15 -0.46
CA LYS A 202 1.73 21.91 0.71
C LYS A 202 0.77 21.75 1.89
N SER A 203 -0.54 21.83 1.65
CA SER A 203 -1.56 21.67 2.69
C SER A 203 -1.57 20.26 3.28
N ILE A 204 -1.36 19.23 2.45
CA ILE A 204 -1.17 17.84 2.89
C ILE A 204 0.02 17.75 3.83
N PHE A 205 1.17 18.24 3.42
CA PHE A 205 2.42 18.14 4.19
C PHE A 205 2.47 19.04 5.43
N SER A 206 1.54 19.98 5.56
CA SER A 206 1.37 20.84 6.75
C SER A 206 0.15 20.44 7.60
N SER A 207 -0.57 19.38 7.26
CA SER A 207 -1.78 18.95 7.97
C SER A 207 -1.51 18.47 9.40
N HIS A 208 -0.26 18.25 9.72
CA HIS A 208 0.19 17.82 11.02
C HIS A 208 1.23 18.82 11.56
N ARG A 209 0.79 19.76 12.37
CA ARG A 209 1.63 20.57 13.23
C ARG A 209 1.41 20.13 14.67
N THR A 210 2.14 19.13 15.13
CA THR A 210 2.32 18.89 16.56
C THR A 210 3.57 19.62 17.00
N THR A 211 3.41 20.51 17.94
CA THR A 211 4.49 21.23 18.61
C THR A 211 5.27 20.33 19.58
N ASP A 212 4.68 19.21 20.03
CA ASP A 212 5.18 18.48 21.18
C ASP A 212 5.18 16.94 21.02
N SER A 213 5.31 16.39 19.81
CA SER A 213 5.50 14.95 19.70
C SER A 213 6.96 14.59 19.96
N GLU A 214 7.23 13.83 21.01
CA GLU A 214 8.50 13.15 21.22
C GLU A 214 8.77 12.25 20.01
N PHE A 215 9.79 12.60 19.23
CA PHE A 215 10.23 11.78 18.11
C PHE A 215 11.06 10.61 18.61
N ALA A 216 10.96 9.47 17.96
CA ALA A 216 11.93 8.41 18.15
C ALA A 216 13.35 8.97 17.95
N TYR A 217 14.29 8.56 18.81
CA TYR A 217 15.68 9.01 18.73
C TYR A 217 16.23 8.81 17.30
N GLY A 218 16.83 9.85 16.73
CA GLY A 218 17.35 9.82 15.37
C GLY A 218 16.30 9.98 14.25
N ALA A 219 15.02 10.21 14.58
CA ALA A 219 13.99 10.49 13.59
C ALA A 219 14.18 11.89 12.99
N ALA A 220 14.11 11.96 11.65
CA ALA A 220 14.16 13.21 10.90
C ALA A 220 12.86 13.38 10.12
N ARG A 221 12.08 14.40 10.46
CA ARG A 221 10.84 14.69 9.73
C ARG A 221 11.17 15.20 8.34
N THR A 222 10.93 14.36 7.33
CA THR A 222 11.09 14.70 5.92
C THR A 222 9.92 14.16 5.14
N ASN A 223 9.01 15.03 4.69
CA ASN A 223 7.91 14.63 3.83
C ASN A 223 8.43 14.13 2.49
N LEU A 224 7.77 13.13 1.92
CA LEU A 224 8.21 12.50 0.68
C LEU A 224 7.14 12.58 -0.41
N ILE A 225 7.59 12.87 -1.63
CA ILE A 225 6.88 12.53 -2.86
C ILE A 225 7.55 11.27 -3.42
N ILE A 226 6.80 10.19 -3.53
CA ILE A 226 7.28 8.91 -4.05
C ILE A 226 6.70 8.70 -5.44
N ASP A 227 7.56 8.79 -6.44
CA ASP A 227 7.27 8.33 -7.79
C ASP A 227 7.66 6.84 -7.89
N ALA A 228 6.66 5.97 -8.01
CA ALA A 228 6.89 4.53 -8.05
C ALA A 228 7.67 4.07 -9.29
N ARG A 229 7.76 4.89 -10.33
CA ARG A 229 8.37 4.54 -11.62
C ARG A 229 9.88 4.56 -11.60
N PRO A 230 10.54 3.89 -12.57
CA PRO A 230 11.91 4.20 -12.96
C PRO A 230 12.03 5.65 -13.42
N THR A 231 13.14 6.31 -13.08
CA THR A 231 13.42 7.70 -13.50
C THR A 231 13.32 7.88 -15.02
N THR A 232 13.84 6.93 -15.78
CA THR A 232 13.78 6.92 -17.25
C THR A 232 12.34 6.97 -17.76
N ASN A 233 11.44 6.20 -17.18
CA ASN A 233 10.02 6.20 -17.57
C ASN A 233 9.33 7.52 -17.20
N ALA A 234 9.68 8.11 -16.05
CA ALA A 234 9.15 9.40 -15.64
C ALA A 234 9.61 10.51 -16.61
N MET A 235 10.88 10.49 -17.00
CA MET A 235 11.45 11.44 -17.97
C MET A 235 10.86 11.28 -19.37
N ALA A 236 10.70 10.05 -19.86
CA ALA A 236 10.07 9.80 -21.16
C ALA A 236 8.62 10.33 -21.25
N ASN A 237 7.92 10.43 -20.13
CA ASN A 237 6.56 10.96 -20.09
C ASN A 237 6.48 12.48 -20.30
N TYR A 238 7.57 13.22 -20.16
CA TYR A 238 7.60 14.65 -20.49
C TYR A 238 7.26 14.91 -21.96
N ALA A 239 7.75 14.06 -22.87
CA ALA A 239 7.42 14.17 -24.28
C ALA A 239 5.92 13.95 -24.57
N LYS A 240 5.22 13.24 -23.67
CA LYS A 240 3.76 12.99 -23.75
C LYS A 240 2.93 14.02 -22.98
N GLY A 241 3.54 15.14 -22.54
CA GLY A 241 2.85 16.19 -21.78
C GLY A 241 2.66 15.90 -20.31
N ALA A 242 3.25 14.81 -19.78
CA ALA A 242 3.20 14.44 -18.37
C ALA A 242 4.59 14.64 -17.70
N GLY A 243 4.93 13.91 -16.66
CA GLY A 243 6.25 14.02 -16.04
C GLY A 243 6.26 13.69 -14.55
N THR A 244 7.01 14.46 -13.80
CA THR A 244 7.12 14.34 -12.33
C THR A 244 7.26 15.74 -11.73
N GLU A 245 7.01 15.89 -10.43
CA GLU A 245 7.01 17.18 -9.75
C GLU A 245 8.35 17.90 -9.89
N PRO A 246 8.38 19.17 -10.39
CA PRO A 246 9.57 20.03 -10.31
C PRO A 246 9.77 20.48 -8.86
N MET A 247 10.82 19.98 -8.20
CA MET A 247 11.00 20.14 -6.75
C MET A 247 11.21 21.57 -6.27
N GLU A 248 11.59 22.47 -7.13
CA GLU A 248 11.65 23.91 -6.86
C GLU A 248 10.28 24.50 -6.47
N ASN A 249 9.18 23.88 -6.94
CA ASN A 249 7.82 24.31 -6.65
C ASN A 249 7.19 23.58 -5.44
N TYR A 250 7.75 22.42 -5.03
CA TYR A 250 7.24 21.59 -3.92
C TYR A 250 8.20 21.63 -2.73
N LYS A 251 8.21 22.77 -2.04
CA LYS A 251 9.13 23.01 -0.92
C LYS A 251 8.76 22.18 0.33
N GLY A 252 9.79 21.86 1.11
CA GLY A 252 9.59 21.15 2.39
C GLY A 252 9.39 19.63 2.28
N CYS A 253 9.72 19.05 1.14
CA CYS A 253 9.72 17.62 0.91
C CYS A 253 10.88 17.19 0.01
N LYS A 254 11.10 15.87 -0.05
CA LYS A 254 12.04 15.24 -0.97
C LYS A 254 11.28 14.34 -1.95
N LYS A 255 11.84 14.10 -3.12
CA LYS A 255 11.31 13.16 -4.11
C LYS A 255 12.22 11.94 -4.21
N VAL A 256 11.59 10.77 -4.31
CA VAL A 256 12.24 9.47 -4.45
C VAL A 256 11.60 8.70 -5.61
N PHE A 257 12.41 8.11 -6.47
CA PHE A 257 11.98 7.15 -7.48
C PHE A 257 12.24 5.74 -6.99
N LEU A 258 11.25 4.83 -7.12
CA LEU A 258 11.38 3.46 -6.64
C LEU A 258 11.83 2.46 -7.72
N GLY A 259 11.83 2.85 -8.96
CA GLY A 259 12.27 1.96 -10.04
C GLY A 259 11.34 0.78 -10.31
N ILE A 260 10.08 0.82 -9.88
CA ILE A 260 9.12 -0.25 -10.11
C ILE A 260 8.64 -0.22 -11.56
N ASP A 261 8.82 -1.31 -12.26
CA ASP A 261 8.46 -1.45 -13.65
C ASP A 261 6.94 -1.41 -13.90
N ASN A 262 6.55 -1.26 -15.16
CA ASN A 262 5.15 -1.20 -15.56
C ASN A 262 4.52 -2.59 -15.66
N ILE A 263 3.20 -2.62 -15.85
CA ILE A 263 2.39 -3.85 -15.95
C ILE A 263 2.83 -4.80 -17.07
N HIS A 264 3.41 -4.29 -18.16
CA HIS A 264 3.84 -5.14 -19.28
C HIS A 264 5.08 -5.93 -18.90
N VAL A 265 6.06 -5.29 -18.26
CA VAL A 265 7.27 -5.95 -17.72
C VAL A 265 6.89 -6.97 -16.65
N MET A 266 5.94 -6.61 -15.75
CA MET A 266 5.47 -7.53 -14.70
C MET A 266 4.77 -8.77 -15.30
N ARG A 267 3.98 -8.59 -16.36
CA ARG A 267 3.30 -9.70 -17.06
C ARG A 267 4.30 -10.61 -17.75
N ASP A 268 5.27 -10.05 -18.46
CA ASP A 268 6.33 -10.82 -19.10
C ASP A 268 7.14 -11.62 -18.07
N SER A 269 7.52 -10.98 -16.97
CA SER A 269 8.20 -11.64 -15.84
C SER A 269 7.38 -12.82 -15.29
N LEU A 270 6.07 -12.63 -15.04
CA LEU A 270 5.18 -13.68 -14.56
C LEU A 270 5.04 -14.82 -15.59
N SER A 271 4.93 -14.49 -16.88
CA SER A 271 4.86 -15.47 -17.96
C SER A 271 6.10 -16.37 -17.98
N ARG A 272 7.30 -15.81 -17.80
CA ARG A 272 8.56 -16.58 -17.70
C ARG A 272 8.58 -17.49 -16.47
N VAL A 273 8.08 -17.03 -15.32
CA VAL A 273 7.93 -17.88 -14.13
C VAL A 273 6.99 -19.05 -14.41
N THR A 274 5.83 -18.76 -14.99
CA THR A 274 4.84 -19.80 -15.33
C THR A 274 5.40 -20.82 -16.31
N ALA A 275 6.17 -20.37 -17.31
CA ALA A 275 6.83 -21.27 -18.25
C ALA A 275 7.87 -22.18 -17.55
N ALA A 276 8.69 -21.62 -16.65
CA ALA A 276 9.65 -22.39 -15.87
C ALA A 276 9.00 -23.44 -14.97
N LEU A 277 7.84 -23.14 -14.38
CA LEU A 277 7.10 -24.07 -13.53
C LEU A 277 6.41 -25.17 -14.34
N ARG A 278 5.86 -24.87 -15.52
CA ARG A 278 5.23 -25.88 -16.41
C ARG A 278 6.19 -26.99 -16.86
N VAL A 279 7.47 -26.68 -17.00
CA VAL A 279 8.50 -27.70 -17.33
C VAL A 279 8.62 -28.72 -16.20
N VAL A 280 8.41 -28.30 -14.95
CA VAL A 280 8.42 -29.20 -13.78
C VAL A 280 7.17 -30.07 -13.76
N ASP A 281 5.99 -29.47 -14.02
CA ASP A 281 4.70 -30.18 -13.99
C ASP A 281 4.52 -31.21 -15.13
N ALA A 282 5.22 -31.03 -16.26
CA ALA A 282 5.08 -31.87 -17.43
C ALA A 282 5.91 -33.20 -17.35
N ARG A 283 6.63 -33.45 -16.26
CA ARG A 283 7.44 -34.68 -16.10
C ARG A 283 6.63 -35.81 -15.47
N PRO A 284 6.50 -36.99 -16.13
CA PRO A 284 5.50 -38.01 -15.77
C PRO A 284 5.89 -39.00 -14.68
N SER A 285 6.97 -38.86 -13.92
CA SER A 285 7.33 -39.87 -12.91
C SER A 285 7.86 -39.27 -11.61
N PHE A 286 7.16 -39.61 -10.52
CA PHE A 286 7.53 -39.33 -9.13
C PHE A 286 8.70 -40.21 -8.60
N ASP A 287 9.20 -41.14 -9.38
CA ASP A 287 10.18 -42.16 -8.92
C ASP A 287 11.63 -41.67 -8.88
N ASP A 288 11.93 -40.52 -9.43
CA ASP A 288 13.26 -39.94 -9.38
C ASP A 288 13.29 -38.69 -8.49
N ALA A 289 13.33 -38.93 -7.17
CA ALA A 289 13.37 -37.88 -6.15
C ALA A 289 14.64 -36.97 -6.25
N SER A 290 15.56 -37.26 -7.16
CA SER A 290 16.82 -36.55 -7.32
C SER A 290 16.79 -35.40 -8.32
N SER A 291 15.69 -35.11 -9.03
CA SER A 291 15.73 -34.17 -10.16
C SER A 291 14.55 -33.17 -10.31
N VAL A 292 13.71 -32.98 -9.30
CA VAL A 292 12.70 -31.91 -9.33
C VAL A 292 13.30 -30.59 -8.82
N ALA A 293 14.43 -30.19 -9.40
CA ALA A 293 14.92 -28.82 -9.18
C ALA A 293 14.24 -27.91 -10.18
N ILE A 294 13.49 -26.93 -9.64
CA ILE A 294 13.05 -25.75 -10.41
C ILE A 294 14.30 -25.18 -11.09
N ASP A 295 14.23 -24.91 -12.39
CA ASP A 295 15.32 -24.26 -13.09
C ASP A 295 15.57 -22.87 -12.46
N GLN A 296 16.55 -22.85 -11.55
CA GLN A 296 16.92 -21.63 -10.82
C GLN A 296 17.37 -20.50 -11.78
N LEU A 297 17.98 -20.88 -12.90
CA LEU A 297 18.43 -19.92 -13.88
C LEU A 297 17.26 -19.30 -14.64
N ALA A 298 16.24 -20.08 -15.01
CA ALA A 298 15.01 -19.57 -15.61
C ALA A 298 14.26 -18.65 -14.63
N LEU A 299 14.20 -19.03 -13.34
CA LEU A 299 13.61 -18.19 -12.30
C LEU A 299 14.38 -16.87 -12.11
N GLN A 300 15.71 -16.91 -12.09
CA GLN A 300 16.54 -15.69 -12.04
C GLN A 300 16.35 -14.80 -13.27
N ARG A 301 16.32 -15.38 -14.46
CA ARG A 301 16.10 -14.66 -15.73
C ARG A 301 14.71 -14.04 -15.81
N SER A 302 13.71 -14.57 -15.11
CA SER A 302 12.40 -13.96 -15.03
C SER A 302 12.39 -12.61 -14.33
N GLN A 303 13.35 -12.34 -13.45
CA GLN A 303 13.45 -11.15 -12.58
C GLN A 303 12.24 -10.97 -11.63
N TRP A 304 11.37 -11.99 -11.51
CA TRP A 304 10.12 -11.89 -10.71
C TRP A 304 10.37 -11.54 -9.25
N LEU A 305 11.32 -12.24 -8.61
CA LEU A 305 11.67 -11.98 -7.21
C LEU A 305 12.27 -10.59 -7.00
N LYS A 306 13.02 -10.08 -7.98
CA LYS A 306 13.54 -8.71 -7.95
C LYS A 306 12.41 -7.68 -8.02
N HIS A 307 11.41 -7.89 -8.86
CA HIS A 307 10.23 -7.01 -8.91
C HIS A 307 9.46 -7.03 -7.58
N MET A 308 9.29 -8.21 -6.97
CA MET A 308 8.65 -8.33 -5.65
C MET A 308 9.45 -7.59 -4.58
N SER A 309 10.77 -7.78 -4.55
CA SER A 309 11.67 -7.08 -3.63
C SER A 309 11.56 -5.56 -3.79
N GLY A 310 11.53 -5.05 -5.02
CA GLY A 310 11.40 -3.60 -5.28
C GLY A 310 10.10 -3.01 -4.72
N VAL A 311 8.99 -3.73 -4.84
CA VAL A 311 7.69 -3.31 -4.24
C VAL A 311 7.76 -3.32 -2.72
N LEU A 312 8.36 -4.37 -2.12
CA LEU A 312 8.50 -4.49 -0.66
C LEU A 312 9.45 -3.43 -0.09
N ASP A 313 10.55 -3.13 -0.77
CA ASP A 313 11.48 -2.07 -0.36
C ASP A 313 10.84 -0.69 -0.41
N GLY A 314 10.06 -0.41 -1.44
CA GLY A 314 9.25 0.81 -1.53
C GLY A 314 8.21 0.90 -0.41
N THR A 315 7.54 -0.21 -0.10
CA THR A 315 6.60 -0.33 1.03
C THR A 315 7.30 -0.04 2.35
N ARG A 316 8.45 -0.66 2.59
CA ARG A 316 9.27 -0.44 3.80
C ARG A 316 9.67 1.03 3.97
N LEU A 317 10.05 1.69 2.88
CA LEU A 317 10.36 3.13 2.89
C LEU A 317 9.16 3.95 3.35
N ILE A 318 7.96 3.69 2.83
CA ILE A 318 6.72 4.36 3.22
C ILE A 318 6.43 4.12 4.70
N VAL A 319 6.42 2.87 5.14
CA VAL A 319 6.13 2.47 6.52
C VAL A 319 7.08 3.18 7.49
N ARG A 320 8.37 3.16 7.20
CA ARG A 320 9.38 3.82 8.04
C ARG A 320 9.15 5.34 8.14
N ASN A 321 8.85 6.00 7.03
CA ASN A 321 8.60 7.44 7.04
C ASN A 321 7.33 7.79 7.82
N ILE A 322 6.26 7.03 7.65
CA ILE A 322 5.00 7.23 8.37
C ILE A 322 5.19 6.95 9.87
N HIS A 323 5.66 5.76 10.22
CA HIS A 323 5.65 5.28 11.60
C HIS A 323 6.79 5.87 12.44
N VAL A 324 8.03 5.82 11.93
CA VAL A 324 9.23 6.24 12.69
C VAL A 324 9.46 7.74 12.58
N HIS A 325 9.39 8.29 11.36
CA HIS A 325 9.71 9.70 11.14
C HIS A 325 8.50 10.63 11.24
N ALA A 326 7.30 10.11 11.50
CA ALA A 326 6.04 10.88 11.54
C ALA A 326 5.92 11.87 10.36
N SER A 327 6.32 11.43 9.17
CA SER A 327 6.39 12.23 7.96
C SER A 327 5.28 11.85 6.99
N HIS A 328 4.71 12.84 6.30
CA HIS A 328 3.70 12.60 5.28
C HIS A 328 4.33 12.06 4.00
N VAL A 329 3.60 11.19 3.31
CA VAL A 329 4.04 10.59 2.05
C VAL A 329 2.95 10.74 1.00
N LEU A 330 3.30 11.29 -0.16
CA LEU A 330 2.49 11.29 -1.37
C LEU A 330 3.04 10.23 -2.32
N VAL A 331 2.22 9.24 -2.69
CA VAL A 331 2.61 8.15 -3.60
C VAL A 331 1.90 8.32 -4.93
N HIS A 332 2.64 8.28 -6.02
CA HIS A 332 2.07 8.26 -7.36
C HIS A 332 2.87 7.36 -8.33
N CYS A 333 2.28 7.08 -9.47
CA CYS A 333 2.94 6.50 -10.64
C CYS A 333 2.47 7.27 -11.89
N SER A 334 2.23 6.63 -13.03
CA SER A 334 1.65 7.33 -14.20
C SER A 334 0.18 7.69 -13.93
N ASP A 335 -0.69 6.70 -13.79
CA ASP A 335 -2.13 6.89 -13.59
C ASP A 335 -2.59 6.78 -12.12
N GLY A 336 -1.75 6.29 -11.23
CA GLY A 336 -2.06 6.21 -9.80
C GLY A 336 -2.99 5.05 -9.40
N TRP A 337 -3.18 4.01 -10.23
CA TRP A 337 -4.07 2.89 -9.95
C TRP A 337 -3.42 1.49 -9.94
N ASP A 338 -2.20 1.30 -10.48
CA ASP A 338 -1.46 0.03 -10.43
C ASP A 338 -0.41 0.06 -9.31
N ARG A 339 0.82 0.53 -9.60
CA ARG A 339 1.94 0.58 -8.64
C ARG A 339 1.61 1.37 -7.38
N THR A 340 0.85 2.45 -7.52
CA THR A 340 0.39 3.24 -6.37
C THR A 340 -0.50 2.41 -5.45
N ALA A 341 -1.45 1.65 -5.99
CA ALA A 341 -2.32 0.79 -5.19
C ALA A 341 -1.53 -0.31 -4.47
N GLN A 342 -0.54 -0.93 -5.13
CA GLN A 342 0.35 -1.90 -4.50
C GLN A 342 1.05 -1.31 -3.26
N LEU A 343 1.68 -0.15 -3.42
CA LEU A 343 2.45 0.48 -2.36
C LEU A 343 1.59 0.97 -1.20
N THR A 344 0.47 1.66 -1.51
CA THR A 344 -0.41 2.21 -0.46
C THR A 344 -1.12 1.13 0.33
N SER A 345 -1.61 0.08 -0.33
CA SER A 345 -2.29 -1.02 0.36
C SER A 345 -1.33 -1.87 1.20
N LEU A 346 -0.15 -2.21 0.69
CA LEU A 346 0.86 -2.94 1.46
C LEU A 346 1.36 -2.13 2.66
N ALA A 347 1.59 -0.82 2.48
CA ALA A 347 1.98 0.04 3.59
C ALA A 347 0.88 0.13 4.66
N ALA A 348 -0.38 0.27 4.26
CA ALA A 348 -1.51 0.28 5.17
C ALA A 348 -1.66 -1.05 5.91
N LEU A 349 -1.47 -2.18 5.22
CA LEU A 349 -1.47 -3.52 5.81
C LEU A 349 -0.39 -3.69 6.89
N CYS A 350 0.79 -3.12 6.67
CA CYS A 350 1.88 -3.13 7.65
C CYS A 350 1.60 -2.20 8.85
N LEU A 351 1.00 -1.02 8.60
CA LEU A 351 0.83 0.04 9.59
C LEU A 351 -0.39 -0.15 10.49
N ASP A 352 -1.43 -0.81 10.01
CA ASP A 352 -2.72 -0.92 10.71
C ASP A 352 -3.13 -2.39 10.88
N PRO A 353 -3.16 -2.89 12.13
CA PRO A 353 -3.61 -4.26 12.44
C PRO A 353 -5.00 -4.59 11.93
N TYR A 354 -5.89 -3.59 11.88
CA TYR A 354 -7.24 -3.77 11.38
C TYR A 354 -7.26 -4.35 9.95
N TYR A 355 -6.39 -3.89 9.07
CA TYR A 355 -6.31 -4.39 7.71
C TYR A 355 -5.75 -5.83 7.60
N ARG A 356 -5.22 -6.39 8.68
CA ARG A 356 -4.81 -7.80 8.78
C ARG A 356 -5.93 -8.73 9.25
N THR A 357 -7.12 -8.20 9.58
CA THR A 357 -8.34 -9.00 9.77
C THR A 357 -9.01 -9.27 8.42
N VAL A 358 -9.83 -10.33 8.32
CA VAL A 358 -10.57 -10.64 7.08
C VAL A 358 -11.43 -9.46 6.64
N HIS A 359 -12.20 -8.88 7.57
CA HIS A 359 -13.06 -7.73 7.27
C HIS A 359 -12.24 -6.51 6.85
N GLY A 360 -11.20 -6.16 7.60
CA GLY A 360 -10.34 -5.01 7.28
C GLY A 360 -9.58 -5.19 5.97
N PHE A 361 -9.18 -6.43 5.63
CA PHE A 361 -8.55 -6.71 4.34
C PHE A 361 -9.52 -6.49 3.18
N CYS A 362 -10.78 -6.93 3.30
CA CYS A 362 -11.82 -6.63 2.31
C CYS A 362 -12.04 -5.12 2.15
N VAL A 363 -12.12 -4.39 3.28
CA VAL A 363 -12.18 -2.91 3.27
C VAL A 363 -10.98 -2.30 2.55
N LEU A 364 -9.78 -2.80 2.80
CA LEU A 364 -8.54 -2.31 2.17
C LEU A 364 -8.56 -2.51 0.66
N ILE A 365 -8.97 -3.69 0.19
CA ILE A 365 -9.06 -3.98 -1.25
C ILE A 365 -10.11 -3.09 -1.92
N GLU A 366 -11.29 -2.97 -1.32
CA GLU A 366 -12.34 -2.12 -1.87
C GLU A 366 -11.91 -0.65 -1.88
N LYS A 367 -11.28 -0.17 -0.80
CA LYS A 367 -10.77 1.19 -0.68
C LYS A 367 -9.66 1.49 -1.68
N ASP A 368 -8.53 0.77 -1.62
CA ASP A 368 -7.30 1.16 -2.33
C ASP A 368 -7.23 0.67 -3.79
N TRP A 369 -8.01 -0.34 -4.14
CA TRP A 369 -8.00 -0.92 -5.47
C TRP A 369 -9.27 -0.60 -6.24
N ILE A 370 -10.43 -1.03 -5.75
CA ILE A 370 -11.70 -0.91 -6.49
C ILE A 370 -12.13 0.56 -6.57
N SER A 371 -12.28 1.22 -5.43
CA SER A 371 -12.77 2.61 -5.38
C SER A 371 -11.82 3.61 -6.04
N PHE A 372 -10.52 3.31 -6.06
CA PHE A 372 -9.53 4.12 -6.76
C PHE A 372 -9.24 3.65 -8.19
N GLY A 373 -10.14 2.86 -8.77
CA GLY A 373 -10.23 2.61 -10.21
C GLY A 373 -9.12 1.74 -10.78
N HIS A 374 -8.58 0.78 -10.00
CA HIS A 374 -7.69 -0.23 -10.58
C HIS A 374 -8.41 -1.02 -11.67
N GLN A 375 -7.76 -1.19 -12.81
CA GLN A 375 -8.36 -1.73 -14.02
C GLN A 375 -8.41 -3.27 -14.03
N PHE A 376 -9.11 -3.86 -13.03
CA PHE A 376 -9.19 -5.32 -12.88
C PHE A 376 -9.60 -6.04 -14.15
N ARG A 377 -10.65 -5.54 -14.83
CA ARG A 377 -11.17 -6.17 -16.05
C ARG A 377 -10.13 -6.27 -17.15
N GLU A 378 -9.36 -5.21 -17.36
CA GLU A 378 -8.28 -5.18 -18.33
C GLU A 378 -7.08 -6.03 -17.92
N ARG A 379 -6.76 -6.06 -16.60
CA ARG A 379 -5.60 -6.80 -16.07
C ARG A 379 -5.84 -8.30 -16.08
N THR A 380 -7.07 -8.75 -15.81
CA THR A 380 -7.45 -10.18 -15.79
C THR A 380 -7.83 -10.72 -17.16
N GLY A 381 -7.92 -9.87 -18.18
CA GLY A 381 -8.36 -10.29 -19.52
C GLY A 381 -9.87 -10.57 -19.62
N ILE A 382 -10.64 -10.26 -18.58
CA ILE A 382 -12.11 -10.32 -18.63
C ILE A 382 -12.59 -9.14 -19.46
N VAL A 383 -12.71 -9.35 -20.77
CA VAL A 383 -13.25 -8.35 -21.71
C VAL A 383 -14.76 -8.39 -21.58
N GLY A 384 -15.36 -7.26 -21.17
CA GLY A 384 -16.81 -7.08 -21.33
C GLY A 384 -17.20 -7.17 -22.79
N LEU A 385 -18.49 -7.49 -23.07
CA LEU A 385 -19.11 -7.75 -24.38
C LEU A 385 -19.01 -6.62 -25.44
N GLY A 386 -17.95 -5.83 -25.42
CA GLY A 386 -17.64 -4.74 -26.35
C GLY A 386 -16.16 -4.70 -26.72
N GLY A 387 -15.68 -5.74 -27.33
CA GLY A 387 -14.54 -5.84 -28.22
C GLY A 387 -13.32 -4.95 -27.96
N LEU A 388 -12.40 -5.38 -27.11
CA LEU A 388 -10.95 -5.24 -27.34
C LEU A 388 -10.32 -6.55 -26.85
N ARG A 389 -10.12 -7.45 -27.78
CA ARG A 389 -9.34 -8.67 -27.54
C ARG A 389 -7.93 -8.26 -27.15
N PHE A 390 -7.54 -8.48 -25.91
CA PHE A 390 -6.14 -8.68 -25.58
C PHE A 390 -5.73 -9.97 -26.32
N ASN A 391 -5.11 -9.82 -27.47
CA ASN A 391 -4.42 -10.92 -28.12
C ASN A 391 -3.39 -11.42 -27.09
N MET A 392 -3.64 -12.57 -26.52
CA MET A 392 -2.57 -13.46 -26.11
C MET A 392 -1.89 -13.85 -27.42
N ALA A 393 -0.90 -13.07 -27.83
CA ALA A 393 -0.02 -13.47 -28.93
C ALA A 393 0.60 -14.78 -28.52
N ALA A 394 0.18 -15.84 -29.15
CA ALA A 394 0.96 -17.07 -29.21
C ALA A 394 2.40 -16.69 -29.62
N PRO A 395 3.41 -17.39 -29.12
CA PRO A 395 4.77 -17.20 -29.62
C PRO A 395 4.73 -17.32 -31.14
N ARG A 396 5.24 -16.31 -31.84
CA ARG A 396 5.50 -16.43 -33.27
C ARG A 396 6.53 -17.55 -33.40
N GLU A 397 6.13 -18.67 -33.92
CA GLU A 397 7.06 -19.66 -34.49
C GLU A 397 7.79 -18.90 -35.62
N SER A 398 9.10 -18.82 -35.50
CA SER A 398 9.98 -18.36 -36.55
C SER A 398 9.94 -19.46 -37.63
N THR A 399 9.18 -19.23 -38.68
CA THR A 399 9.37 -19.96 -39.93
C THR A 399 10.58 -19.35 -40.59
N ASP A 400 11.75 -19.99 -40.41
CA ASP A 400 12.88 -19.81 -41.27
C ASP A 400 12.53 -20.49 -42.62
N GLU A 401 11.99 -19.69 -43.55
CA GLU A 401 11.98 -20.06 -44.95
C GLU A 401 13.34 -19.63 -45.52
N GLU A 402 14.20 -20.67 -45.72
CA GLU A 402 15.32 -20.57 -46.62
C GLU A 402 14.80 -20.33 -48.04
N GLU A 403 14.93 -19.10 -48.55
CA GLU A 403 14.89 -18.86 -50.01
C GLU A 403 16.25 -19.23 -50.60
N ASP A 404 16.31 -20.43 -51.16
CA ASP A 404 17.28 -20.78 -52.19
C ASP A 404 16.95 -20.01 -53.47
N ALA A 405 17.81 -19.06 -53.82
CA ALA A 405 17.78 -18.38 -55.10
C ALA A 405 18.76 -19.02 -56.04
N GLY A 406 18.21 -19.63 -57.09
CA GLY A 406 18.98 -19.93 -58.33
C GLY A 406 19.28 -18.69 -59.18
#